data_fa324acdb581673237a5564dda083680
#
_entry.id   fa324acdb581673237a5564dda083680
#
_cell.length_a   1.000
_cell.length_b   1.000
_cell.length_c   1.000
_cell.angle_alpha   90.00
_cell.angle_beta   90.00
_cell.angle_gamma   90.00
#
_symmetry.space_group_name_H-M   'P 1'
#
loop_
_entity.id
_entity.type
_entity.pdbx_description
1 polymer ?
#
loop_
_entity_poly.entity_id
_entity_poly.type
_entity_poly.pdbx_seq_one_letter_code
_entity_poly.pdbx_strand_id
1 'polypeptide(L)'
;MVGIDRWGKEYASFSKTLCESNAKAEGTVNVTFDQGDATKLGFEDETFDAVTSNYVYHNIPSRDRQAILLETLRTLKKGGTFAIHDIMSKSKYGDMQSFAQKLKDMGYEDVKLIDTTSGMFMSKFEATWMGLSGSTILMGRK
;
A
#
# COMPACT_ATOMS: atom_id res chain seq x y z
N MET A 1 -13.75 -7.69 4.72
CA MET A 1 -12.40 -7.09 4.49
C MET A 1 -11.36 -8.18 4.69
N VAL A 2 -10.31 -8.22 3.89
CA VAL A 2 -9.19 -9.16 4.05
C VAL A 2 -7.93 -8.36 4.31
N GLY A 3 -7.22 -8.65 5.40
CA GLY A 3 -5.88 -8.16 5.69
C GLY A 3 -4.85 -9.21 5.30
N ILE A 4 -3.76 -8.79 4.67
CA ILE A 4 -2.68 -9.69 4.24
C ILE A 4 -1.37 -9.22 4.84
N ASP A 5 -0.61 -10.15 5.38
CA ASP A 5 0.75 -9.91 5.81
C ASP A 5 1.59 -11.17 5.60
N ARG A 6 2.89 -11.00 5.48
CA ARG A 6 3.83 -12.12 5.34
C ARG A 6 4.16 -12.76 6.68
N TRP A 7 4.03 -12.01 7.78
CA TRP A 7 4.46 -12.38 9.14
C TRP A 7 5.85 -13.02 9.16
N GLY A 8 6.79 -12.36 8.51
CA GLY A 8 8.17 -12.82 8.44
C GLY A 8 8.85 -12.81 9.81
N LYS A 9 9.92 -13.59 9.96
CA LYS A 9 10.69 -13.68 11.22
C LYS A 9 11.23 -12.33 11.70
N GLU A 10 11.44 -11.39 10.80
CA GLU A 10 11.86 -10.01 11.06
C GLU A 10 10.82 -9.19 11.85
N TYR A 11 9.58 -9.62 11.86
CA TYR A 11 8.46 -9.02 12.58
C TYR A 11 7.83 -10.00 13.58
N ALA A 12 8.68 -10.75 14.33
CA ALA A 12 8.24 -11.83 15.22
C ALA A 12 7.24 -11.39 16.31
N SER A 13 7.17 -10.09 16.64
CA SER A 13 6.17 -9.51 17.55
C SER A 13 4.78 -9.33 16.90
N PHE A 14 4.68 -9.47 15.57
CA PHE A 14 3.42 -9.36 14.84
C PHE A 14 2.99 -10.74 14.34
N SER A 15 1.72 -11.05 14.50
CA SER A 15 1.19 -12.35 14.10
C SER A 15 -0.28 -12.22 13.68
N LYS A 16 -0.76 -13.22 12.95
CA LYS A 16 -2.19 -13.35 12.63
C LYS A 16 -3.06 -13.26 13.90
N THR A 17 -2.68 -13.96 14.96
CA THR A 17 -3.39 -13.97 16.25
C THR A 17 -3.47 -12.56 16.86
N LEU A 18 -2.42 -11.75 16.76
CA LEU A 18 -2.45 -10.37 17.23
C LEU A 18 -3.42 -9.53 16.42
N CYS A 19 -3.44 -9.66 15.09
CA CYS A 19 -4.39 -8.96 14.23
C CYS A 19 -5.84 -9.34 14.56
N GLU A 20 -6.11 -10.64 14.76
CA GLU A 20 -7.42 -11.15 15.15
C GLU A 20 -7.85 -10.64 16.53
N SER A 21 -6.92 -10.60 17.49
CA SER A 21 -7.17 -10.07 18.84
C SER A 21 -7.50 -8.58 18.82
N ASN A 22 -6.76 -7.79 18.01
CA ASN A 22 -7.01 -6.37 17.85
C ASN A 22 -8.37 -6.11 17.17
N ALA A 23 -8.70 -6.86 16.11
CA ALA A 23 -9.99 -6.76 15.46
C ALA A 23 -11.15 -7.05 16.44
N LYS A 24 -10.99 -8.08 17.27
CA LYS A 24 -11.97 -8.42 18.31
C LYS A 24 -12.10 -7.30 19.37
N ALA A 25 -10.98 -6.72 19.82
CA ALA A 25 -10.98 -5.64 20.78
C ALA A 25 -11.69 -4.39 20.24
N GLU A 26 -11.55 -4.11 18.93
CA GLU A 26 -12.22 -3.02 18.22
C GLU A 26 -13.67 -3.36 17.80
N GLY A 27 -14.18 -4.53 18.16
CA GLY A 27 -15.53 -4.96 17.81
C GLY A 27 -15.73 -5.24 16.30
N THR A 28 -14.65 -5.42 15.56
CA THR A 28 -14.70 -5.65 14.11
C THR A 28 -14.95 -7.14 13.82
N VAL A 29 -16.10 -7.46 13.22
CA VAL A 29 -16.54 -8.85 13.00
C VAL A 29 -16.45 -9.32 11.53
N ASN A 30 -16.17 -8.40 10.61
CA ASN A 30 -16.19 -8.66 9.16
C ASN A 30 -14.79 -8.57 8.52
N VAL A 31 -13.75 -8.91 9.29
CA VAL A 31 -12.37 -8.93 8.83
C VAL A 31 -11.76 -10.32 9.00
N THR A 32 -11.02 -10.76 7.99
CA THR A 32 -10.16 -11.94 8.04
C THR A 32 -8.71 -11.54 7.77
N PHE A 33 -7.78 -12.35 8.23
CA PHE A 33 -6.35 -12.12 8.04
C PHE A 33 -5.71 -13.37 7.44
N ASP A 34 -5.01 -13.19 6.32
CA ASP A 34 -4.36 -14.28 5.62
C ASP A 34 -2.87 -14.01 5.41
N GLN A 35 -2.07 -15.07 5.46
CA GLN A 35 -0.67 -14.97 5.10
C GLN A 35 -0.56 -14.85 3.59
N GLY A 36 0.23 -13.86 3.13
CA GLY A 36 0.44 -13.64 1.70
C GLY A 36 1.71 -12.89 1.39
N ASP A 37 2.08 -12.93 0.12
CA ASP A 37 3.21 -12.19 -0.44
C ASP A 37 2.68 -11.12 -1.39
N ALA A 38 2.96 -9.85 -1.08
CA ALA A 38 2.49 -8.73 -1.90
C ALA A 38 3.13 -8.69 -3.31
N THR A 39 4.21 -9.43 -3.54
CA THR A 39 4.80 -9.57 -4.87
C THR A 39 4.02 -10.51 -5.78
N LYS A 40 3.18 -11.36 -5.19
CA LYS A 40 2.29 -12.31 -5.90
C LYS A 40 1.08 -12.62 -5.01
N LEU A 41 0.05 -11.83 -5.13
CA LEU A 41 -1.18 -12.00 -4.36
C LEU A 41 -1.97 -13.21 -4.83
N GLY A 42 -2.43 -14.04 -3.89
CA GLY A 42 -3.24 -15.24 -4.16
C GLY A 42 -4.70 -14.95 -4.50
N PHE A 43 -5.02 -13.78 -5.04
CA PHE A 43 -6.38 -13.38 -5.42
C PHE A 43 -6.53 -13.29 -6.93
N GLU A 44 -7.71 -13.58 -7.40
CA GLU A 44 -8.10 -13.36 -8.79
C GLU A 44 -8.09 -11.86 -9.13
N ASP A 45 -8.05 -11.57 -10.44
CA ASP A 45 -8.22 -10.20 -10.93
C ASP A 45 -9.59 -9.66 -10.49
N GLU A 46 -9.64 -8.36 -10.24
CA GLU A 46 -10.92 -7.68 -9.98
C GLU A 46 -11.73 -8.27 -8.82
N THR A 47 -11.06 -8.68 -7.73
CA THR A 47 -11.69 -9.27 -6.54
C THR A 47 -12.26 -8.21 -5.60
N PHE A 48 -11.57 -7.09 -5.40
CA PHE A 48 -11.87 -6.13 -4.33
C PHE A 48 -12.44 -4.82 -4.87
N ASP A 49 -13.36 -4.22 -4.12
CA ASP A 49 -13.94 -2.90 -4.43
C ASP A 49 -13.03 -1.76 -3.98
N ALA A 50 -12.16 -2.02 -3.00
CA ALA A 50 -11.19 -1.06 -2.51
C ALA A 50 -9.91 -1.77 -2.02
N VAL A 51 -8.76 -1.12 -2.20
CA VAL A 51 -7.46 -1.59 -1.71
C VAL A 51 -6.73 -0.46 -0.99
N THR A 52 -6.19 -0.78 0.19
CA THR A 52 -5.36 0.16 0.95
C THR A 52 -4.08 -0.50 1.42
N SER A 53 -3.02 0.29 1.55
CA SER A 53 -1.76 -0.12 2.17
C SER A 53 -1.10 1.06 2.86
N ASN A 54 -0.39 0.80 3.96
CA ASN A 54 0.29 1.84 4.71
C ASN A 54 1.68 1.38 5.16
N TYR A 55 2.73 1.98 4.63
CA TYR A 55 4.14 1.72 4.94
C TYR A 55 4.57 0.25 4.84
N VAL A 56 4.15 -0.45 3.78
CA VAL A 56 4.44 -1.88 3.57
C VAL A 56 5.51 -2.10 2.52
N TYR A 57 5.32 -1.57 1.31
CA TYR A 57 6.07 -2.00 0.13
C TYR A 57 7.53 -1.54 0.11
N HIS A 58 7.86 -0.43 0.78
CA HIS A 58 9.26 0.03 0.87
C HIS A 58 10.17 -0.98 1.61
N ASN A 59 9.60 -1.87 2.44
CA ASN A 59 10.30 -2.92 3.16
C ASN A 59 10.46 -4.21 2.34
N ILE A 60 9.72 -4.35 1.22
CA ILE A 60 9.82 -5.55 0.40
C ILE A 60 11.13 -5.50 -0.42
N PRO A 61 11.99 -6.53 -0.34
CA PRO A 61 13.20 -6.60 -1.13
C PRO A 61 12.85 -6.82 -2.61
N SER A 62 12.70 -5.73 -3.36
CA SER A 62 12.42 -5.74 -4.79
C SER A 62 13.19 -4.65 -5.50
N ARG A 63 13.60 -4.92 -6.74
CA ARG A 63 14.18 -3.92 -7.64
C ARG A 63 13.09 -3.12 -8.38
N ASP A 64 11.89 -3.67 -8.46
CA ASP A 64 10.73 -3.04 -9.13
C ASP A 64 9.52 -3.03 -8.19
N ARG A 65 9.38 -1.94 -7.43
CA ARG A 65 8.22 -1.74 -6.55
C ARG A 65 6.99 -1.27 -7.31
N GLN A 66 7.15 -0.71 -8.51
CA GLN A 66 6.01 -0.36 -9.35
C GLN A 66 5.29 -1.64 -9.84
N ALA A 67 6.03 -2.73 -10.09
CA ALA A 67 5.41 -4.02 -10.39
C ALA A 67 4.56 -4.55 -9.21
N ILE A 68 5.01 -4.35 -7.96
CA ILE A 68 4.22 -4.73 -6.77
C ILE A 68 2.94 -3.89 -6.66
N LEU A 69 3.02 -2.59 -6.96
CA LEU A 69 1.83 -1.73 -7.03
C LEU A 69 0.84 -2.23 -8.10
N LEU A 70 1.32 -2.60 -9.27
CA LEU A 70 0.48 -3.15 -10.34
C LEU A 70 -0.16 -4.49 -9.96
N GLU A 71 0.58 -5.36 -9.25
CA GLU A 71 0.04 -6.61 -8.73
C GLU A 71 -1.11 -6.35 -7.73
N THR A 72 -0.95 -5.38 -6.85
CA THR A 72 -2.02 -4.95 -5.95
C THR A 72 -3.23 -4.40 -6.73
N LEU A 73 -3.00 -3.52 -7.70
CA LEU A 73 -4.05 -2.92 -8.52
C LEU A 73 -4.73 -3.92 -9.46
N ARG A 74 -4.08 -5.06 -9.79
CA ARG A 74 -4.69 -6.14 -10.54
C ARG A 74 -5.93 -6.67 -9.82
N THR A 75 -5.85 -6.84 -8.51
CA THR A 75 -6.94 -7.37 -7.68
C THR A 75 -8.10 -6.40 -7.46
N LEU A 76 -7.94 -5.13 -7.82
CA LEU A 76 -8.98 -4.11 -7.71
C LEU A 76 -9.95 -4.21 -8.89
N LYS A 77 -11.25 -4.20 -8.62
CA LYS A 77 -12.31 -4.14 -9.63
C LYS A 77 -12.28 -2.84 -10.41
N LYS A 78 -12.82 -2.85 -11.62
CA LYS A 78 -13.13 -1.63 -12.37
C LYS A 78 -14.10 -0.77 -11.57
N GLY A 79 -13.81 0.53 -11.50
CA GLY A 79 -14.54 1.47 -10.64
C GLY A 79 -14.14 1.41 -9.16
N GLY A 80 -13.31 0.46 -8.76
CA GLY A 80 -12.80 0.35 -7.40
C GLY A 80 -11.76 1.42 -7.07
N THR A 81 -11.60 1.73 -5.78
CA THR A 81 -10.71 2.79 -5.31
C THR A 81 -9.45 2.24 -4.63
N PHE A 82 -8.37 2.98 -4.70
CA PHE A 82 -7.13 2.61 -3.99
C PHE A 82 -6.51 3.80 -3.29
N ALA A 83 -5.84 3.52 -2.16
CA ALA A 83 -4.99 4.47 -1.45
C ALA A 83 -3.78 3.74 -0.85
N ILE A 84 -2.60 4.06 -1.35
CA ILE A 84 -1.33 3.42 -0.95
C ILE A 84 -0.42 4.50 -0.42
N HIS A 85 -0.15 4.48 0.89
CA HIS A 85 0.77 5.39 1.55
C HIS A 85 2.09 4.69 1.81
N ASP A 86 3.18 5.25 1.28
CA ASP A 86 4.51 4.66 1.46
C ASP A 86 5.63 5.69 1.25
N ILE A 87 6.87 5.31 1.57
CA ILE A 87 8.09 6.10 1.29
C ILE A 87 8.45 5.93 -0.19
N MET A 88 7.77 6.68 -1.05
CA MET A 88 7.88 6.59 -2.52
C MET A 88 9.03 7.40 -3.08
N SER A 89 10.20 7.34 -2.42
CA SER A 89 11.40 8.03 -2.92
C SER A 89 11.84 7.49 -4.29
N LYS A 90 12.47 8.34 -5.10
CA LYS A 90 12.95 7.98 -6.44
C LYS A 90 13.91 6.79 -6.42
N SER A 91 14.73 6.66 -5.38
CA SER A 91 15.66 5.54 -5.22
C SER A 91 14.96 4.20 -4.96
N LYS A 92 13.78 4.22 -4.34
CA LYS A 92 13.01 3.00 -4.01
C LYS A 92 12.00 2.63 -5.10
N TYR A 93 11.31 3.62 -5.67
CA TYR A 93 10.18 3.41 -6.57
C TYR A 93 10.42 3.89 -8.00
N GLY A 94 11.56 4.54 -8.27
CA GLY A 94 11.76 5.20 -9.57
C GLY A 94 10.93 6.48 -9.72
N ASP A 95 10.54 6.80 -10.94
CA ASP A 95 9.74 7.99 -11.24
C ASP A 95 8.25 7.71 -11.03
N MET A 96 7.72 8.13 -9.88
CA MET A 96 6.31 7.95 -9.54
C MET A 96 5.37 8.90 -10.29
N GLN A 97 5.86 10.02 -10.82
CA GLN A 97 5.05 10.89 -11.68
C GLN A 97 4.76 10.20 -13.03
N SER A 98 5.80 9.62 -13.64
CA SER A 98 5.64 8.81 -14.84
C SER A 98 4.77 7.57 -14.60
N PHE A 99 4.87 6.95 -13.41
CA PHE A 99 4.02 5.83 -13.03
C PHE A 99 2.54 6.24 -12.88
N ALA A 100 2.27 7.37 -12.23
CA ALA A 100 0.92 7.90 -12.13
C ALA A 100 0.32 8.24 -13.51
N GLN A 101 1.14 8.77 -14.43
CA GLN A 101 0.71 8.98 -15.82
C GLN A 101 0.42 7.66 -16.52
N LYS A 102 1.27 6.64 -16.36
CA LYS A 102 1.04 5.29 -16.89
C LYS A 102 -0.30 4.72 -16.41
N LEU A 103 -0.66 4.89 -15.14
CA LEU A 103 -1.96 4.44 -14.64
C LEU A 103 -3.11 5.16 -15.35
N LYS A 104 -3.01 6.48 -15.55
CA LYS A 104 -4.01 7.24 -16.31
C LYS A 104 -4.15 6.74 -17.76
N ASP A 105 -3.03 6.46 -18.41
CA ASP A 105 -3.00 5.91 -19.77
C ASP A 105 -3.61 4.49 -19.85
N MET A 106 -3.59 3.74 -18.73
CA MET A 106 -4.27 2.45 -18.56
C MET A 106 -5.77 2.59 -18.25
N GLY A 107 -6.30 3.81 -18.13
CA GLY A 107 -7.71 4.08 -17.87
C GLY A 107 -8.07 4.32 -16.39
N TYR A 108 -7.08 4.42 -15.50
CA TYR A 108 -7.36 4.80 -14.11
C TYR A 108 -7.71 6.28 -14.01
N GLU A 109 -8.71 6.59 -13.19
CA GLU A 109 -9.23 7.93 -12.97
C GLU A 109 -8.75 8.52 -11.64
N ASP A 110 -8.76 9.85 -11.54
CA ASP A 110 -8.44 10.59 -10.31
C ASP A 110 -7.07 10.23 -9.68
N VAL A 111 -6.13 9.74 -10.49
CA VAL A 111 -4.81 9.33 -10.00
C VAL A 111 -4.02 10.54 -9.51
N LYS A 112 -3.66 10.51 -8.22
CA LYS A 112 -2.95 11.59 -7.52
C LYS A 112 -1.78 11.03 -6.72
N LEU A 113 -0.73 11.84 -6.63
CA LEU A 113 0.38 11.67 -5.70
C LEU A 113 0.33 12.83 -4.70
N ILE A 114 0.14 12.52 -3.42
CA ILE A 114 0.02 13.50 -2.34
C ILE A 114 1.22 13.37 -1.43
N ASP A 115 2.08 14.39 -1.43
CA ASP A 115 3.21 14.48 -0.48
C ASP A 115 2.67 14.72 0.93
N THR A 116 2.90 13.75 1.82
CA THR A 116 2.44 13.81 3.21
C THR A 116 3.45 14.48 4.14
N THR A 117 4.62 14.88 3.62
CA THR A 117 5.69 15.57 4.36
C THR A 117 5.66 17.10 4.21
N SER A 118 4.66 17.62 3.51
CA SER A 118 4.52 19.06 3.21
C SER A 118 3.65 19.82 4.23
N GLY A 119 3.49 19.30 5.44
CA GLY A 119 2.72 19.92 6.52
C GLY A 119 1.32 19.33 6.71
N MET A 120 0.89 18.39 5.87
CA MET A 120 -0.43 17.75 6.01
C MET A 120 -0.49 16.80 7.24
N PHE A 121 0.49 15.93 7.39
CA PHE A 121 0.60 15.00 8.53
C PHE A 121 1.88 15.23 9.33
N MET A 122 2.94 15.69 8.69
CA MET A 122 4.23 15.97 9.31
C MET A 122 4.96 17.05 8.52
N SER A 123 5.88 17.76 9.17
CA SER A 123 6.79 18.68 8.51
C SER A 123 7.94 17.94 7.84
N LYS A 124 8.63 18.59 6.90
CA LYS A 124 9.84 18.03 6.27
C LYS A 124 10.93 17.69 7.27
N PHE A 125 11.05 18.48 8.34
CA PHE A 125 12.03 18.25 9.40
C PHE A 125 11.71 16.95 10.16
N GLU A 126 10.45 16.78 10.61
CA GLU A 126 10.00 15.56 11.28
C GLU A 126 10.14 14.33 10.37
N ALA A 127 9.74 14.44 9.09
CA ALA A 127 9.90 13.37 8.13
C ALA A 127 11.36 12.94 7.96
N THR A 128 12.29 13.91 7.93
CA THR A 128 13.72 13.60 7.82
C THR A 128 14.25 12.93 9.08
N TRP A 129 13.88 13.47 10.25
CA TRP A 129 14.32 12.92 11.55
C TRP A 129 13.80 11.51 11.80
N MET A 130 12.56 11.23 11.37
CA MET A 130 11.91 9.92 11.51
C MET A 130 12.24 8.93 10.37
N GLY A 131 13.05 9.34 9.38
CA GLY A 131 13.37 8.49 8.21
C GLY A 131 12.19 8.30 7.23
N LEU A 132 11.20 9.18 7.27
CA LEU A 132 9.97 9.13 6.47
C LEU A 132 10.00 10.08 5.25
N SER A 133 11.17 10.60 4.90
CA SER A 133 11.32 11.48 3.74
C SER A 133 10.85 10.80 2.45
N GLY A 134 10.01 11.50 1.68
CA GLY A 134 9.39 10.97 0.46
C GLY A 134 8.10 10.18 0.72
N SER A 135 7.55 10.26 1.94
CA SER A 135 6.22 9.69 2.23
C SER A 135 5.17 10.34 1.34
N THR A 136 4.46 9.51 0.60
CA THR A 136 3.52 9.92 -0.43
C THR A 136 2.33 8.96 -0.44
N ILE A 137 1.13 9.50 -0.63
CA ILE A 137 -0.06 8.70 -0.93
C ILE A 137 -0.24 8.68 -2.44
N LEU A 138 -0.23 7.48 -3.01
CA LEU A 138 -0.75 7.22 -4.35
C LEU A 138 -2.20 6.78 -4.22
N MET A 139 -3.12 7.51 -4.82
CA MET A 139 -4.55 7.20 -4.77
C MET A 139 -5.22 7.41 -6.12
N GLY A 140 -6.38 6.79 -6.31
CA GLY A 140 -7.18 6.90 -7.52
C GLY A 140 -8.29 5.88 -7.58
N ARG A 141 -8.86 5.72 -8.79
CA ARG A 141 -9.90 4.75 -9.15
C ARG A 141 -9.51 3.99 -10.41
N LYS A 142 -9.74 2.67 -10.43
CA LYS A 142 -9.47 1.81 -11.60
C LYS A 142 -10.61 1.87 -12.60
#